data_8fc8f330151a8e1600398aa5456e9501
#
_entry.id   8fc8f330151a8e1600398aa5456e9501
#
_cell.length_a   1.000
_cell.length_b   1.000
_cell.length_c   1.000
_cell.angle_alpha   90.00
_cell.angle_beta   90.00
_cell.angle_gamma   90.00
#
_symmetry.space_group_name_H-M   'P 1'
#
loop_
_entity.id
_entity.type
_entity.pdbx_description
1 polymer ?
#
loop_
_entity_poly.entity_id
_entity_poly.type
_entity_poly.pdbx_seq_one_letter_code
_entity_poly.pdbx_strand_id
1 'polypeptide(L)'
;MRKNLLAAIVLLVLYIPSVWAAAGYPVRGRVIDRLSREPVAYAAVTITGQPGKGAMTDSLGRFEILQVKPGIYSLTASFIGYRTVVTPEYQVS
;
A
#
# COMPACT_ATOMS: atom_id res chain seq x y z
N MET A 1 2.11 15.12 -10.22
CA MET A 1 2.27 14.76 -10.13
C MET A 1 2.33 14.24 -9.76
N ARG A 2 2.17 13.84 -9.73
CA ARG A 2 2.38 13.15 -9.48
C ARG A 2 2.91 12.65 -9.06
N LYS A 3 3.03 12.38 -8.97
CA LYS A 3 3.55 11.86 -8.65
C LYS A 3 4.12 11.43 -8.18
N ASN A 4 4.23 11.07 -8.08
CA ASN A 4 4.76 10.56 -7.57
C ASN A 4 5.16 10.02 -7.12
N LEU A 5 5.34 9.78 -6.99
CA LEU A 5 5.67 9.30 -6.65
C LEU A 5 6.09 8.45 -6.45
N LEU A 6 6.59 8.58 -6.36
CA LEU A 6 7.25 7.63 -5.92
C LEU A 6 7.18 6.37 -6.52
N ALA A 7 8.35 5.75 -6.64
CA ALA A 7 7.56 4.59 -6.76
C ALA A 7 6.21 4.96 -6.22
N ALA A 8 5.41 5.47 -7.07
CA ALA A 8 4.15 5.94 -6.60
C ALA A 8 3.31 4.78 -6.15
N ILE A 9 2.81 4.86 -4.97
CA ILE A 9 1.85 3.90 -4.49
C ILE A 9 0.49 4.52 -4.69
N VAL A 10 -0.32 3.88 -5.48
CA VAL A 10 -1.71 4.30 -5.63
C VAL A 10 -2.50 3.52 -4.60
N LEU A 11 -2.97 4.22 -3.60
CA LEU A 11 -3.71 3.58 -2.53
C LEU A 11 -5.19 3.72 -2.77
N LEU A 12 -5.85 2.59 -2.87
CA LEU A 12 -7.29 2.57 -2.93
C LEU A 12 -7.81 2.10 -1.60
N VAL A 13 -8.59 2.95 -0.97
CA VAL A 13 -9.29 2.56 0.24
C VAL A 13 -10.72 2.30 -0.18
N LEU A 14 -11.12 1.06 -0.11
CA LEU A 14 -12.43 0.68 -0.54
C LEU A 14 -13.41 0.78 0.59
N TYR A 15 -14.62 1.14 0.22
CA TYR A 15 -15.68 1.16 1.19
C TYR A 15 -16.15 -0.23 1.50
N ILE A 16 -16.20 -0.51 2.77
CA ILE A 16 -16.80 -1.74 3.25
C ILE A 16 -18.06 -1.35 3.98
N PRO A 17 -19.16 -2.04 3.73
CA PRO A 17 -20.39 -1.75 4.48
C PRO A 17 -20.11 -1.74 5.96
N SER A 18 -20.70 -0.78 6.65
CA SER A 18 -20.36 -0.53 8.03
C SER A 18 -20.58 -1.74 8.95
N VAL A 19 -21.48 -2.60 8.57
CA VAL A 19 -21.75 -3.79 9.36
C VAL A 19 -20.51 -4.66 9.55
N TRP A 20 -19.55 -4.56 8.64
CA TRP A 20 -18.34 -5.36 8.71
C TRP A 20 -17.15 -4.57 9.19
N ALA A 21 -17.33 -3.34 9.57
CA ALA A 21 -16.22 -2.47 9.90
C ALA A 21 -15.39 -2.97 11.07
N ALA A 22 -16.00 -3.70 12.00
CA ALA A 22 -15.27 -4.20 13.16
C ALA A 22 -14.18 -5.19 12.77
N ALA A 23 -14.31 -5.84 11.62
CA ALA A 23 -13.31 -6.80 11.17
C ALA A 23 -12.14 -6.15 10.43
N GLY A 24 -12.21 -4.86 10.21
CA GLY A 24 -11.18 -4.15 9.49
C GLY A 24 -11.50 -3.97 8.03
N TYR A 25 -10.62 -3.26 7.34
CA TYR A 25 -10.79 -2.88 5.94
C TYR A 25 -9.64 -3.39 5.11
N PRO A 26 -9.88 -3.70 3.84
CA PRO A 26 -8.77 -3.96 2.93
C PRO A 26 -8.13 -2.65 2.49
N VAL A 27 -6.81 -2.65 2.43
CA VAL A 27 -6.05 -1.53 1.87
C VAL A 27 -5.38 -2.06 0.61
N ARG A 28 -5.71 -1.47 -0.52
CA ARG A 28 -5.24 -1.92 -1.82
C ARG A 28 -4.50 -0.83 -2.54
N GLY A 29 -3.55 -1.24 -3.37
CA GLY A 29 -2.84 -0.28 -4.18
C GLY A 29 -1.94 -0.96 -5.18
N ARG A 30 -1.10 -0.15 -5.81
CA ARG A 30 -0.10 -0.61 -6.76
C ARG A 30 1.21 0.06 -6.45
N VAL A 31 2.29 -0.66 -6.73
CA VAL A 31 3.62 -0.11 -6.69
C VAL A 31 4.14 -0.07 -8.11
N ILE A 32 4.51 1.13 -8.56
CA ILE A 32 5.07 1.30 -9.89
C ILE A 32 6.41 2.02 -9.80
N ASP A 33 7.26 1.74 -10.77
CA ASP A 33 8.53 2.42 -10.89
C ASP A 33 8.28 3.87 -11.29
N ARG A 34 8.89 4.78 -10.59
CA ARG A 34 8.64 6.19 -10.80
C ARG A 34 9.04 6.67 -12.20
N LEU A 35 10.11 6.11 -12.72
CA LEU A 35 10.64 6.57 -14.01
C LEU A 35 10.03 5.83 -15.19
N SER A 36 10.00 4.51 -15.11
CA SER A 36 9.53 3.70 -16.23
C SER A 36 8.02 3.56 -16.24
N ARG A 37 7.37 3.81 -15.11
CA ARG A 37 5.92 3.62 -14.92
C ARG A 37 5.51 2.16 -14.97
N GLU A 38 6.46 1.25 -14.89
CA GLU A 38 6.14 -0.16 -14.93
C GLU A 38 5.87 -0.69 -13.54
N PRO A 39 5.06 -1.74 -13.44
CA PRO A 39 4.76 -2.30 -12.13
C PRO A 39 5.99 -2.93 -11.50
N VAL A 40 6.07 -2.84 -10.18
CA VAL A 40 7.14 -3.47 -9.42
C VAL A 40 6.56 -4.70 -8.76
N ALA A 41 6.94 -5.87 -9.28
CA ALA A 41 6.45 -7.13 -8.77
C ALA A 41 7.25 -7.55 -7.53
N TYR A 42 6.57 -8.21 -6.63
CA TYR A 42 7.19 -8.85 -5.45
C TYR A 42 7.88 -7.87 -4.51
N ALA A 43 7.40 -6.65 -4.48
CA ALA A 43 7.84 -5.68 -3.50
C ALA A 43 7.07 -5.90 -2.19
N ALA A 44 7.73 -5.65 -1.08
CA ALA A 44 7.09 -5.75 0.23
C ALA A 44 6.43 -4.43 0.57
N VAL A 45 5.16 -4.47 0.94
CA VAL A 45 4.40 -3.30 1.37
C VAL A 45 3.88 -3.58 2.76
N THR A 46 4.28 -2.76 3.71
CA THR A 46 3.86 -2.94 5.10
C THR A 46 3.27 -1.65 5.63
N ILE A 47 2.49 -1.78 6.68
CA ILE A 47 2.05 -0.60 7.41
C ILE A 47 3.24 -0.12 8.23
N THR A 48 3.58 1.15 8.08
CA THR A 48 4.73 1.72 8.76
C THR A 48 4.58 1.54 10.28
N GLY A 49 5.61 0.98 10.89
CA GLY A 49 5.59 0.69 12.31
C GLY A 49 4.95 -0.64 12.67
N GLN A 50 4.40 -1.36 11.70
CA GLN A 50 3.79 -2.66 11.94
C GLN A 50 4.30 -3.67 10.92
N PRO A 51 5.55 -4.11 11.06
CA PRO A 51 6.17 -4.96 10.03
C PRO A 51 5.46 -6.29 9.82
N GLY A 52 4.67 -6.74 10.78
CA GLY A 52 3.89 -7.95 10.60
C GLY A 52 2.60 -7.75 9.84
N LYS A 53 2.29 -6.52 9.44
CA LYS A 53 1.03 -6.21 8.76
C LYS A 53 1.36 -5.69 7.37
N GLY A 54 1.25 -6.54 6.39
CA GLY A 54 1.61 -6.14 5.04
C GLY A 54 1.30 -7.20 4.01
N ALA A 55 1.79 -6.97 2.80
CA ALA A 55 1.59 -7.86 1.68
C ALA A 55 2.73 -7.68 0.70
N MET A 56 2.82 -8.61 -0.24
CA MET A 56 3.78 -8.52 -1.33
C MET A 56 3.02 -8.23 -2.61
N THR A 57 3.58 -7.40 -3.46
CA THR A 57 2.91 -7.10 -4.72
C THR A 57 2.95 -8.31 -5.65
N ASP A 58 1.92 -8.41 -6.47
CA ASP A 58 1.85 -9.46 -7.51
C ASP A 58 2.63 -9.03 -8.74
N SER A 59 2.53 -9.80 -9.81
CA SER A 59 3.26 -9.52 -11.05
C SER A 59 2.85 -8.21 -11.71
N LEU A 60 1.70 -7.68 -11.35
CA LEU A 60 1.22 -6.40 -11.85
C LEU A 60 1.45 -5.26 -10.86
N GLY A 61 2.22 -5.52 -9.81
CA GLY A 61 2.53 -4.52 -8.81
C GLY A 61 1.40 -4.24 -7.83
N ARG A 62 0.35 -5.05 -7.83
CA ARG A 62 -0.81 -4.81 -6.97
C ARG A 62 -0.63 -5.50 -5.63
N PHE A 63 -1.16 -4.88 -4.60
CA PHE A 63 -1.13 -5.47 -3.26
C PHE A 63 -2.46 -5.26 -2.57
N GLU A 64 -2.69 -6.08 -1.55
CA GLU A 64 -3.86 -5.94 -0.70
C GLU A 64 -3.48 -6.34 0.71
N ILE A 65 -3.69 -5.44 1.65
CA ILE A 65 -3.46 -5.70 3.06
C ILE A 65 -4.82 -5.82 3.71
N LEU A 66 -5.10 -6.98 4.29
CA LEU A 66 -6.43 -7.29 4.81
C LEU A 66 -6.55 -6.91 6.28
N GLN A 67 -7.78 -6.64 6.69
CA GLN A 67 -8.13 -6.48 8.11
C GLN A 67 -7.34 -5.37 8.78
N VAL A 68 -7.27 -4.22 8.12
CA VAL A 68 -6.64 -3.05 8.69
C VAL A 68 -7.67 -2.30 9.51
N LYS A 69 -7.39 -2.11 10.79
CA LYS A 69 -8.33 -1.42 11.66
C LYS A 69 -8.42 0.05 11.28
N PRO A 70 -9.57 0.68 11.53
CA PRO A 70 -9.68 2.11 11.26
C PRO A 70 -8.56 2.89 11.94
N GLY A 71 -8.02 3.86 11.24
CA GLY A 71 -6.93 4.66 11.77
C GLY A 71 -6.24 5.42 10.67
N ILE A 72 -5.15 6.07 11.03
CA ILE A 72 -4.34 6.83 10.10
C ILE A 72 -3.01 6.12 9.97
N TYR A 73 -2.64 5.81 8.73
CA TYR A 73 -1.48 4.98 8.47
C TYR A 73 -0.67 5.52 7.30
N SER A 74 0.63 5.25 7.33
CA SER A 74 1.44 5.34 6.13
C SER A 74 1.91 3.93 5.77
N LEU A 75 2.33 3.76 4.53
CA LEU A 75 2.80 2.48 4.03
C LEU A 75 4.28 2.59 3.68
N THR A 76 4.99 1.51 3.93
CA THR A 76 6.39 1.41 3.56
C THR A 76 6.52 0.35 2.48
N ALA A 77 7.06 0.74 1.34
CA ALA A 77 7.29 -0.18 0.24
C ALA A 77 8.79 -0.33 0.03
N SER A 78 9.24 -1.57 -0.13
CA SER A 78 10.64 -1.84 -0.33
C SER A 78 10.84 -2.99 -1.32
N PHE A 79 11.91 -2.90 -2.09
CA PHE A 79 12.29 -3.94 -3.02
C PHE A 79 13.78 -3.79 -3.30
N ILE A 80 14.42 -4.91 -3.54
CA ILE A 80 15.86 -4.92 -3.81
C ILE A 80 16.16 -4.05 -5.03
N GLY A 81 17.13 -3.15 -4.91
CA GLY A 81 17.51 -2.26 -5.98
C GLY A 81 16.72 -0.96 -6.03
N TYR A 82 15.71 -0.84 -5.19
CA TYR A 82 14.91 0.38 -5.12
C TYR A 82 15.08 1.04 -3.77
N ARG A 83 14.90 2.34 -3.77
CA ARG A 83 14.86 3.08 -2.52
C ARG A 83 13.58 2.74 -1.77
N THR A 84 13.69 2.54 -0.48
CA THR A 84 12.51 2.36 0.36
C THR A 84 11.68 3.64 0.35
N VAL A 85 10.39 3.48 0.16
CA VAL A 85 9.47 4.61 0.06
C VAL A 85 8.45 4.52 1.18
N VAL A 86 8.22 5.65 1.84
CA VAL A 86 7.18 5.77 2.86
C VAL A 86 6.16 6.76 2.34
N THR A 87 4.89 6.34 2.29
CA THR A 87 3.84 7.21 1.78
C THR A 87 3.43 8.25 2.82
N PRO A 88 2.75 9.32 2.38
CA PRO A 88 2.02 10.15 3.32
C PRO A 88 0.98 9.34 4.07
N GLU A 89 0.44 9.93 5.10
CA GLU A 89 -0.56 9.25 5.90
C GLU A 89 -1.91 9.24 5.18
N TYR A 90 -2.59 8.11 5.33
CA TYR A 90 -3.93 7.93 4.77
C TYR A 90 -4.86 7.48 5.88
N GLN A 91 -6.10 7.87 5.74
CA GLN A 91 -7.12 7.46 6.68
C GLN A 91 -7.82 6.22 6.16
N VAL A 92 -7.91 5.21 7.02
CA VAL A 92 -8.65 3.98 6.76
C VAL A 92 -9.87 4.01 7.67
N SER A 93 -11.04 4.03 7.06
CA SER A 93 -12.27 4.10 7.85
C SER A 93 -13.47 3.55 7.09
#